data_85b9e0f24963abb0b730d223acaa5781
#
_entry.id   85b9e0f24963abb0b730d223acaa5781
#
_cell.length_a   1.000
_cell.length_b   1.000
_cell.length_c   1.000
_cell.angle_alpha   90.00
_cell.angle_beta   90.00
_cell.angle_gamma   90.00
#
_symmetry.space_group_name_H-M   'P 1'
#
loop_
_entity.id
_entity.type
_entity.pdbx_description
1 polymer ?
#
loop_
_entity_poly.entity_id
_entity_poly.type
_entity_poly.pdbx_seq_one_letter_code
_entity_poly.pdbx_strand_id
1 'polypeptide(L)'
;MSLSRSTRTVLVSGATGLVGGATLRHLLATDPEVRVLALVRTREGGAALRLQLGELGSRVAPVLGDVRQPALGLDSGLRSELRGRVRHFLHSAGDICFSRPLEQAREVNVAGTAHALELAADLGASCRFAFVSTAYVAGRAQGHIAEEATGGSRGFVNAYEQSKHEAEELVRSAGRPFVVLRPSSIVCDSRDGSVTQVNAVHRAVWLYFSGLVPMLPGDERTPLDLVPSDWVARAVVQLGLDPELNGRTFHLCAGSRAPALGEIFDLTDSILRRDPEFRRRGVSRPEVVPLTTYRLFERSVHELGEPKLVRIVQGLAHFIEQMALPKTFDTRGTDAAMGEPAPRVLDYWPRMVSHLLATQWALTRKVPEAA
;
A
#
# COMPACT_ATOMS: atom_id res chain seq x y z
N MET A 1 3.86 -7.71 -31.42
CA MET A 1 3.38 -6.30 -31.47
C MET A 1 4.61 -5.41 -31.64
N SER A 2 4.79 -4.74 -32.78
CA SER A 2 5.99 -3.90 -33.03
C SER A 2 5.89 -2.62 -32.20
N LEU A 3 6.83 -2.42 -31.29
CA LEU A 3 6.92 -1.20 -30.48
C LEU A 3 7.65 -0.13 -31.31
N SER A 4 6.96 0.95 -31.67
CA SER A 4 7.57 2.12 -32.33
C SER A 4 8.61 2.77 -31.41
N ARG A 5 9.71 3.34 -31.97
CA ARG A 5 10.76 4.05 -31.21
C ARG A 5 10.27 5.33 -30.49
N SER A 6 9.11 5.89 -30.87
CA SER A 6 8.53 7.11 -30.28
C SER A 6 7.59 6.82 -29.09
N THR A 7 7.17 5.59 -28.88
CA THR A 7 6.19 5.24 -27.85
C THR A 7 6.90 5.00 -26.51
N ARG A 8 6.48 5.73 -25.47
CA ARG A 8 6.99 5.55 -24.10
C ARG A 8 6.57 4.19 -23.55
N THR A 9 7.52 3.30 -23.29
CA THR A 9 7.23 1.96 -22.74
C THR A 9 7.62 1.90 -21.26
N VAL A 10 6.67 1.53 -20.41
CA VAL A 10 6.83 1.37 -18.95
C VAL A 10 6.63 -0.10 -18.59
N LEU A 11 7.56 -0.69 -17.87
CA LEU A 11 7.40 -2.01 -17.25
C LEU A 11 6.80 -1.83 -15.85
N VAL A 12 5.79 -2.63 -15.52
CA VAL A 12 5.13 -2.58 -14.20
C VAL A 12 5.05 -3.99 -13.61
N SER A 13 5.65 -4.20 -12.44
CA SER A 13 5.38 -5.35 -11.60
C SER A 13 4.32 -5.05 -10.56
N GLY A 14 3.58 -6.07 -10.08
CA GLY A 14 2.47 -5.85 -9.17
C GLY A 14 1.25 -5.18 -9.81
N ALA A 15 1.13 -5.24 -11.13
CA ALA A 15 0.09 -4.62 -11.95
C ALA A 15 -1.35 -4.99 -11.55
N THR A 16 -1.54 -6.16 -10.93
CA THR A 16 -2.85 -6.64 -10.44
C THR A 16 -3.14 -6.28 -8.98
N GLY A 17 -2.19 -5.66 -8.28
CA GLY A 17 -2.34 -5.21 -6.89
C GLY A 17 -3.03 -3.85 -6.80
N LEU A 18 -3.29 -3.40 -5.56
CA LEU A 18 -3.96 -2.12 -5.28
C LEU A 18 -3.21 -0.94 -5.93
N VAL A 19 -1.94 -0.76 -5.58
CA VAL A 19 -1.14 0.37 -6.08
C VAL A 19 -0.86 0.23 -7.58
N GLY A 20 -0.37 -0.93 -8.02
CA GLY A 20 -0.05 -1.16 -9.43
C GLY A 20 -1.27 -1.01 -10.34
N GLY A 21 -2.42 -1.56 -9.96
CA GLY A 21 -3.66 -1.45 -10.74
C GLY A 21 -4.20 -0.01 -10.82
N ALA A 22 -4.18 0.72 -9.71
CA ALA A 22 -4.56 2.14 -9.69
C ALA A 22 -3.58 3.00 -10.52
N THR A 23 -2.26 2.75 -10.37
CA THR A 23 -1.22 3.43 -11.14
C THR A 23 -1.37 3.21 -12.65
N LEU A 24 -1.62 1.96 -13.07
CA LEU A 24 -1.87 1.61 -14.46
C LEU A 24 -3.06 2.38 -15.04
N ARG A 25 -4.17 2.38 -14.32
CA ARG A 25 -5.39 3.08 -14.74
C ARG A 25 -5.14 4.57 -14.91
N HIS A 26 -4.46 5.18 -13.92
CA HIS A 26 -4.12 6.59 -13.97
C HIS A 26 -3.16 6.91 -15.13
N LEU A 27 -2.06 6.17 -15.26
CA LEU A 27 -1.06 6.35 -16.31
C LEU A 27 -1.67 6.25 -17.71
N LEU A 28 -2.47 5.22 -17.95
CA LEU A 28 -3.13 5.00 -19.25
C LEU A 28 -4.20 6.07 -19.55
N ALA A 29 -4.85 6.62 -18.54
CA ALA A 29 -5.85 7.67 -18.71
C ALA A 29 -5.21 9.05 -19.02
N THR A 30 -4.03 9.33 -18.47
CA THR A 30 -3.38 10.65 -18.57
C THR A 30 -2.32 10.73 -19.67
N ASP A 31 -1.75 9.61 -20.12
CA ASP A 31 -0.76 9.57 -21.21
C ASP A 31 -1.26 8.65 -22.34
N PRO A 32 -1.82 9.20 -23.45
CA PRO A 32 -2.33 8.39 -24.55
C PRO A 32 -1.27 7.64 -25.34
N GLU A 33 0.00 8.09 -25.30
CA GLU A 33 1.10 7.51 -26.06
C GLU A 33 1.82 6.38 -25.30
N VAL A 34 1.55 6.21 -24.00
CA VAL A 34 2.20 5.21 -23.19
C VAL A 34 1.76 3.78 -23.56
N ARG A 35 2.71 2.87 -23.59
CA ARG A 35 2.50 1.42 -23.64
C ARG A 35 3.02 0.80 -22.36
N VAL A 36 2.27 -0.12 -21.79
CA VAL A 36 2.64 -0.77 -20.54
C VAL A 36 2.88 -2.26 -20.77
N LEU A 37 4.03 -2.72 -20.28
CA LEU A 37 4.35 -4.13 -20.08
C LEU A 37 3.98 -4.49 -18.65
N ALA A 38 2.92 -5.25 -18.46
CA ALA A 38 2.45 -5.63 -17.12
C ALA A 38 2.96 -7.02 -16.77
N LEU A 39 3.87 -7.13 -15.79
CA LEU A 39 4.32 -8.43 -15.30
C LEU A 39 3.17 -9.13 -14.58
N VAL A 40 2.81 -10.31 -15.02
CA VAL A 40 1.74 -11.15 -14.49
C VAL A 40 2.18 -12.59 -14.34
N ARG A 41 1.71 -13.29 -13.32
CA ARG A 41 2.10 -14.68 -13.04
C ARG A 41 1.42 -15.69 -13.94
N THR A 42 0.22 -15.36 -14.44
CA THR A 42 -0.58 -16.26 -15.28
C THR A 42 -1.20 -15.52 -16.47
N ARG A 43 -1.51 -16.25 -17.53
CA ARG A 43 -2.19 -15.70 -18.71
C ARG A 43 -3.59 -15.20 -18.37
N GLU A 44 -4.29 -15.92 -17.51
CA GLU A 44 -5.63 -15.60 -17.03
C GLU A 44 -5.61 -14.27 -16.24
N GLY A 45 -4.60 -14.09 -15.36
CA GLY A 45 -4.38 -12.83 -14.63
C GLY A 45 -4.13 -11.66 -15.58
N GLY A 46 -3.37 -11.87 -16.66
CA GLY A 46 -3.15 -10.85 -17.68
C GLY A 46 -4.42 -10.51 -18.48
N ALA A 47 -5.22 -11.52 -18.84
CA ALA A 47 -6.51 -11.30 -19.51
C ALA A 47 -7.50 -10.56 -18.62
N ALA A 48 -7.61 -10.96 -17.33
CA ALA A 48 -8.45 -10.30 -16.35
C ALA A 48 -8.05 -8.82 -16.13
N LEU A 49 -6.74 -8.53 -16.04
CA LEU A 49 -6.23 -7.16 -15.93
C LEU A 49 -6.68 -6.30 -17.12
N ARG A 50 -6.54 -6.80 -18.35
CA ARG A 50 -6.96 -6.07 -19.55
C ARG A 50 -8.47 -5.83 -19.56
N LEU A 51 -9.26 -6.83 -19.16
CA LEU A 51 -10.71 -6.71 -19.07
C LEU A 51 -11.13 -5.65 -18.05
N GLN A 52 -10.49 -5.62 -16.87
CA GLN A 52 -10.74 -4.62 -15.82
C GLN A 52 -10.38 -3.19 -16.25
N LEU A 53 -9.44 -3.03 -17.17
CA LEU A 53 -9.03 -1.73 -17.71
C LEU A 53 -9.95 -1.26 -18.87
N GLY A 54 -10.82 -2.12 -19.39
CA GLY A 54 -11.68 -1.79 -20.51
C GLY A 54 -10.90 -1.40 -21.77
N GLU A 55 -11.27 -0.29 -22.41
CA GLU A 55 -10.59 0.22 -23.61
C GLU A 55 -9.09 0.51 -23.38
N LEU A 56 -8.73 0.97 -22.17
CA LEU A 56 -7.34 1.22 -21.79
C LEU A 56 -6.49 -0.05 -21.84
N GLY A 57 -7.09 -1.22 -21.65
CA GLY A 57 -6.44 -2.52 -21.69
C GLY A 57 -5.79 -2.88 -23.04
N SER A 58 -6.21 -2.23 -24.15
CA SER A 58 -5.59 -2.40 -25.47
C SER A 58 -4.12 -1.94 -25.51
N ARG A 59 -3.73 -1.01 -24.63
CA ARG A 59 -2.37 -0.49 -24.49
C ARG A 59 -1.52 -1.23 -23.45
N VAL A 60 -2.05 -2.31 -22.87
CA VAL A 60 -1.34 -3.17 -21.91
C VAL A 60 -0.97 -4.48 -22.56
N ALA A 61 0.32 -4.79 -22.58
CA ALA A 61 0.85 -6.10 -22.98
C ALA A 61 1.22 -6.89 -21.71
N PRO A 62 0.47 -7.94 -21.34
CA PRO A 62 0.85 -8.83 -20.25
C PRO A 62 2.13 -9.58 -20.60
N VAL A 63 3.09 -9.60 -19.67
CA VAL A 63 4.35 -10.33 -19.75
C VAL A 63 4.34 -11.37 -18.63
N LEU A 64 4.47 -12.65 -19.00
CA LEU A 64 4.53 -13.73 -18.01
C LEU A 64 5.85 -13.68 -17.24
N GLY A 65 5.77 -13.69 -15.92
CA GLY A 65 6.92 -13.71 -15.05
C GLY A 65 6.54 -13.69 -13.56
N ASP A 66 7.52 -13.98 -12.73
CA ASP A 66 7.38 -14.04 -11.27
C ASP A 66 8.59 -13.37 -10.62
N VAL A 67 8.36 -12.42 -9.72
CA VAL A 67 9.44 -11.72 -8.99
C VAL A 67 10.33 -12.67 -8.18
N ARG A 68 9.84 -13.86 -7.82
CA ARG A 68 10.64 -14.90 -7.13
C ARG A 68 11.67 -15.59 -8.03
N GLN A 69 11.64 -15.34 -9.34
CA GLN A 69 12.55 -15.96 -10.30
C GLN A 69 13.64 -14.97 -10.74
N PRO A 70 14.89 -15.44 -10.97
CA PRO A 70 15.95 -14.62 -11.55
C PRO A 70 15.48 -13.92 -12.83
N ALA A 71 15.86 -12.65 -12.99
CA ALA A 71 15.39 -11.79 -14.09
C ALA A 71 13.87 -11.83 -14.31
N LEU A 72 13.11 -12.06 -13.22
CA LEU A 72 11.64 -12.19 -13.18
C LEU A 72 11.09 -13.37 -14.01
N GLY A 73 11.92 -14.37 -14.33
CA GLY A 73 11.56 -15.51 -15.19
C GLY A 73 11.45 -15.18 -16.67
N LEU A 74 11.92 -14.01 -17.11
CA LEU A 74 11.92 -13.62 -18.52
C LEU A 74 13.10 -14.29 -19.25
N ASP A 75 12.80 -14.90 -20.41
CA ASP A 75 13.84 -15.49 -21.26
C ASP A 75 14.79 -14.42 -21.85
N SER A 76 15.98 -14.86 -22.25
CA SER A 76 17.03 -13.96 -22.76
C SER A 76 16.65 -13.25 -24.06
N GLY A 77 15.82 -13.86 -24.90
CA GLY A 77 15.34 -13.29 -26.16
C GLY A 77 14.45 -12.08 -25.87
N LEU A 78 13.45 -12.23 -25.00
CA LEU A 78 12.56 -11.15 -24.59
C LEU A 78 13.34 -10.02 -23.90
N ARG A 79 14.27 -10.35 -22.99
CA ARG A 79 15.11 -9.34 -22.32
C ARG A 79 15.92 -8.52 -23.32
N SER A 80 16.50 -9.17 -24.33
CA SER A 80 17.24 -8.51 -25.41
C SER A 80 16.33 -7.62 -26.27
N GLU A 81 15.10 -8.06 -26.57
CA GLU A 81 14.12 -7.24 -27.28
C GLU A 81 13.71 -5.98 -26.50
N LEU A 82 13.58 -6.08 -25.20
CA LEU A 82 13.16 -4.97 -24.32
C LEU A 82 14.30 -3.98 -24.02
N ARG A 83 15.55 -4.38 -24.22
CA ARG A 83 16.74 -3.54 -23.97
C ARG A 83 16.68 -2.22 -24.74
N GLY A 84 16.83 -1.09 -24.00
CA GLY A 84 16.78 0.24 -24.55
C GLY A 84 15.39 0.76 -24.94
N ARG A 85 14.37 -0.12 -24.93
CA ARG A 85 12.97 0.24 -25.19
C ARG A 85 12.23 0.62 -23.90
N VAL A 86 12.49 -0.11 -22.79
CA VAL A 86 11.93 0.17 -21.48
C VAL A 86 12.83 1.15 -20.75
N ARG A 87 12.31 2.36 -20.50
CA ARG A 87 13.04 3.42 -19.79
C ARG A 87 12.59 3.62 -18.35
N HIS A 88 11.45 3.04 -17.98
CA HIS A 88 10.89 3.13 -16.63
C HIS A 88 10.41 1.77 -16.18
N PHE A 89 10.83 1.36 -14.99
CA PHE A 89 10.34 0.17 -14.34
C PHE A 89 9.70 0.56 -13.01
N LEU A 90 8.35 0.50 -12.95
CA LEU A 90 7.58 0.67 -11.72
C LEU A 90 7.49 -0.68 -11.00
N HIS A 91 8.21 -0.82 -9.91
CA HIS A 91 8.22 -2.03 -9.11
C HIS A 91 7.31 -1.87 -7.89
N SER A 92 6.08 -2.39 -7.97
CA SER A 92 5.10 -2.40 -6.89
C SER A 92 4.68 -3.81 -6.43
N ALA A 93 5.31 -4.85 -7.00
CA ALA A 93 5.10 -6.21 -6.51
C ALA A 93 5.72 -6.37 -5.11
N GLY A 94 4.97 -6.98 -4.22
CA GLY A 94 5.41 -7.25 -2.86
C GLY A 94 4.39 -8.10 -2.10
N ASP A 95 4.86 -8.79 -1.07
CA ASP A 95 4.03 -9.45 -0.08
C ASP A 95 3.72 -8.46 1.04
N ILE A 96 2.43 -8.23 1.29
CA ILE A 96 1.91 -7.30 2.31
C ILE A 96 1.33 -8.03 3.53
N CYS A 97 1.57 -9.33 3.66
CA CYS A 97 1.06 -10.13 4.77
C CYS A 97 1.91 -9.89 6.03
N PHE A 98 1.34 -9.19 7.02
CA PHE A 98 2.04 -8.84 8.26
C PHE A 98 2.33 -10.05 9.17
N SER A 99 1.54 -11.12 9.06
CA SER A 99 1.71 -12.35 9.85
C SER A 99 2.71 -13.34 9.24
N ARG A 100 3.24 -13.04 8.06
CA ARG A 100 4.16 -13.93 7.37
C ARG A 100 5.51 -14.02 8.09
N PRO A 101 6.13 -15.21 8.18
CA PRO A 101 7.52 -15.36 8.66
C PRO A 101 8.49 -14.51 7.82
N LEU A 102 9.51 -13.94 8.45
CA LEU A 102 10.45 -13.02 7.82
C LEU A 102 11.11 -13.61 6.56
N GLU A 103 11.53 -14.87 6.62
CA GLU A 103 12.19 -15.52 5.48
C GLU A 103 11.26 -15.58 4.25
N GLN A 104 9.98 -15.89 4.44
CA GLN A 104 9.01 -15.91 3.35
C GLN A 104 8.71 -14.49 2.83
N ALA A 105 8.67 -13.48 3.70
CA ALA A 105 8.52 -12.08 3.28
C ALA A 105 9.75 -11.63 2.46
N ARG A 106 10.96 -12.08 2.82
CA ARG A 106 12.21 -11.81 2.10
C ARG A 106 12.23 -12.43 0.70
N GLU A 107 11.66 -13.62 0.51
CA GLU A 107 11.58 -14.26 -0.82
C GLU A 107 10.91 -13.35 -1.86
N VAL A 108 9.85 -12.64 -1.47
CA VAL A 108 9.10 -11.77 -2.38
C VAL A 108 9.63 -10.34 -2.33
N ASN A 109 9.83 -9.77 -1.13
CA ASN A 109 10.13 -8.35 -1.01
C ASN A 109 11.61 -8.04 -1.24
N VAL A 110 12.52 -8.89 -0.77
CA VAL A 110 13.97 -8.65 -0.88
C VAL A 110 14.53 -9.33 -2.13
N ALA A 111 14.43 -10.65 -2.24
CA ALA A 111 14.92 -11.38 -3.41
C ALA A 111 14.17 -10.97 -4.68
N GLY A 112 12.83 -10.77 -4.58
CA GLY A 112 12.04 -10.27 -5.71
C GLY A 112 12.48 -8.88 -6.18
N THR A 113 12.86 -7.98 -5.28
CA THR A 113 13.42 -6.67 -5.63
C THR A 113 14.82 -6.81 -6.25
N ALA A 114 15.67 -7.73 -5.73
CA ALA A 114 16.98 -8.01 -6.33
C ALA A 114 16.83 -8.48 -7.78
N HIS A 115 15.96 -9.46 -8.05
CA HIS A 115 15.68 -9.95 -9.42
C HIS A 115 15.11 -8.85 -10.34
N ALA A 116 14.30 -7.93 -9.78
CA ALA A 116 13.79 -6.79 -10.53
C ALA A 116 14.90 -5.79 -10.89
N LEU A 117 15.87 -5.57 -10.00
CA LEU A 117 17.05 -4.74 -10.24
C LEU A 117 17.98 -5.38 -11.27
N GLU A 118 18.17 -6.70 -11.25
CA GLU A 118 18.90 -7.45 -12.27
C GLU A 118 18.28 -7.24 -13.66
N LEU A 119 16.96 -7.44 -13.78
CA LEU A 119 16.26 -7.17 -15.02
C LEU A 119 16.41 -5.70 -15.45
N ALA A 120 16.27 -4.76 -14.52
CA ALA A 120 16.44 -3.36 -14.83
C ALA A 120 17.86 -3.04 -15.35
N ALA A 121 18.89 -3.77 -14.90
CA ALA A 121 20.26 -3.67 -15.45
C ALA A 121 20.33 -4.19 -16.88
N ASP A 122 19.70 -5.34 -17.17
CA ASP A 122 19.61 -5.89 -18.52
C ASP A 122 18.87 -4.94 -19.50
N LEU A 123 17.85 -4.24 -19.03
CA LEU A 123 17.09 -3.27 -19.83
C LEU A 123 17.91 -2.03 -20.21
N GLY A 124 19.00 -1.76 -19.50
CA GLY A 124 19.99 -0.73 -19.82
C GLY A 124 20.20 0.29 -18.69
N ALA A 125 21.33 1.00 -18.75
CA ALA A 125 21.73 1.95 -17.71
C ALA A 125 20.74 3.13 -17.54
N SER A 126 20.01 3.49 -18.59
CA SER A 126 19.00 4.57 -18.57
C SER A 126 17.63 4.11 -18.04
N CYS A 127 17.45 2.82 -17.76
CA CYS A 127 16.19 2.33 -17.19
C CYS A 127 16.08 2.78 -15.73
N ARG A 128 15.18 3.71 -15.48
CA ARG A 128 14.88 4.24 -14.14
C ARG A 128 14.04 3.25 -13.35
N PHE A 129 14.38 3.03 -12.09
CA PHE A 129 13.70 2.12 -11.18
C PHE A 129 12.87 2.89 -10.15
N ALA A 130 11.54 2.89 -10.30
CA ALA A 130 10.64 3.47 -9.31
C ALA A 130 10.14 2.36 -8.37
N PHE A 131 10.56 2.43 -7.12
CA PHE A 131 10.25 1.43 -6.10
C PHE A 131 9.12 1.88 -5.20
N VAL A 132 8.01 1.15 -5.20
CA VAL A 132 6.92 1.36 -4.25
C VAL A 132 7.27 0.60 -2.97
N SER A 133 7.64 1.36 -1.96
CA SER A 133 7.92 0.91 -0.60
C SER A 133 6.71 1.12 0.32
N THR A 134 6.94 1.49 1.56
CA THR A 134 5.93 1.87 2.55
C THR A 134 6.49 2.87 3.55
N ALA A 135 5.68 3.79 4.06
CA ALA A 135 6.08 4.66 5.16
C ALA A 135 6.42 3.89 6.44
N TYR A 136 5.90 2.67 6.57
CA TYR A 136 6.14 1.81 7.73
C TYR A 136 7.55 1.18 7.79
N VAL A 137 8.44 1.41 6.80
CA VAL A 137 9.88 1.13 6.94
C VAL A 137 10.51 1.94 8.08
N ALA A 138 9.85 2.98 8.58
CA ALA A 138 10.20 3.68 9.82
C ALA A 138 10.18 2.75 11.06
N GLY A 139 9.50 1.60 10.99
CA GLY A 139 9.46 0.61 12.05
C GLY A 139 8.97 1.17 13.38
N ARG A 140 9.73 0.91 14.44
CA ARG A 140 9.44 1.38 15.81
C ARG A 140 9.88 2.83 16.09
N ALA A 141 10.30 3.58 15.06
CA ALA A 141 10.59 4.99 15.21
C ALA A 141 9.32 5.77 15.58
N GLN A 142 9.47 6.82 16.37
CA GLN A 142 8.40 7.71 16.82
C GLN A 142 8.77 9.17 16.54
N GLY A 143 7.79 10.05 16.59
CA GLY A 143 7.96 11.47 16.32
C GLY A 143 8.00 11.79 14.84
N HIS A 144 8.82 12.74 14.43
CA HIS A 144 8.93 13.19 13.05
C HIS A 144 9.87 12.30 12.23
N ILE A 145 9.37 11.75 11.12
CA ILE A 145 10.09 10.85 10.20
C ILE A 145 10.39 11.60 8.91
N ALA A 146 11.67 11.79 8.60
CA ALA A 146 12.11 12.51 7.41
C ALA A 146 12.00 11.69 6.10
N GLU A 147 11.91 12.39 4.95
CA GLU A 147 11.91 11.81 3.60
C GLU A 147 13.33 11.41 3.15
N GLU A 148 13.98 10.58 3.93
CA GLU A 148 15.36 10.13 3.68
C GLU A 148 15.54 8.64 3.98
N ALA A 149 16.75 8.11 3.85
CA ALA A 149 17.05 6.76 4.24
C ALA A 149 16.82 6.59 5.76
N THR A 150 16.10 5.53 6.15
CA THR A 150 15.87 5.20 7.55
C THR A 150 16.88 4.14 7.97
N GLY A 151 17.56 4.36 9.09
CA GLY A 151 18.63 3.44 9.55
C GLY A 151 18.15 2.14 10.20
N GLY A 152 16.84 1.87 10.29
CA GLY A 152 16.31 0.64 10.90
C GLY A 152 16.72 0.39 12.37
N SER A 153 17.41 1.33 12.99
CA SER A 153 18.12 1.16 14.29
C SER A 153 17.19 0.88 15.47
N ARG A 154 15.91 1.18 15.36
CA ARG A 154 14.89 0.94 16.41
C ARG A 154 14.12 -0.38 16.22
N GLY A 155 14.47 -1.16 15.17
CA GLY A 155 13.77 -2.39 14.80
C GLY A 155 12.42 -2.16 14.16
N PHE A 156 11.73 -3.26 13.85
CA PHE A 156 10.47 -3.28 13.12
C PHE A 156 9.36 -3.93 13.95
N VAL A 157 8.12 -3.64 13.61
CA VAL A 157 6.96 -4.23 14.27
C VAL A 157 6.65 -5.62 13.69
N ASN A 158 6.88 -5.79 12.40
CA ASN A 158 6.59 -7.04 11.70
C ASN A 158 7.58 -7.30 10.54
N ALA A 159 7.50 -8.51 9.98
CA ALA A 159 8.37 -8.95 8.89
C ALA A 159 8.17 -8.17 7.59
N TYR A 160 6.96 -7.65 7.34
CA TYR A 160 6.69 -6.80 6.17
C TYR A 160 7.54 -5.52 6.21
N GLU A 161 7.52 -4.80 7.32
CA GLU A 161 8.28 -3.56 7.49
C GLU A 161 9.78 -3.79 7.32
N GLN A 162 10.29 -4.85 7.95
CA GLN A 162 11.70 -5.22 7.86
C GLN A 162 12.09 -5.59 6.44
N SER A 163 11.35 -6.46 5.77
CA SER A 163 11.68 -6.89 4.41
C SER A 163 11.58 -5.75 3.38
N LYS A 164 10.64 -4.80 3.57
CA LYS A 164 10.55 -3.59 2.72
C LYS A 164 11.71 -2.63 2.96
N HIS A 165 12.17 -2.50 4.21
CA HIS A 165 13.38 -1.73 4.52
C HIS A 165 14.63 -2.34 3.86
N GLU A 166 14.84 -3.66 4.02
CA GLU A 166 15.95 -4.38 3.39
C GLU A 166 15.92 -4.24 1.85
N ALA A 167 14.73 -4.25 1.24
CA ALA A 167 14.57 -4.03 -0.19
C ALA A 167 14.92 -2.59 -0.61
N GLU A 168 14.63 -1.57 0.21
CA GLU A 168 15.08 -0.19 -0.05
C GLU A 168 16.60 -0.05 -0.06
N GLU A 169 17.30 -0.74 0.86
CA GLU A 169 18.77 -0.74 0.91
C GLU A 169 19.35 -1.33 -0.39
N LEU A 170 18.75 -2.40 -0.93
CA LEU A 170 19.15 -2.94 -2.23
C LEU A 170 18.95 -1.92 -3.35
N VAL A 171 17.80 -1.24 -3.38
CA VAL A 171 17.51 -0.22 -4.40
C VAL A 171 18.52 0.92 -4.35
N ARG A 172 18.86 1.40 -3.14
CA ARG A 172 19.82 2.50 -2.95
C ARG A 172 21.23 2.12 -3.35
N SER A 173 21.63 0.88 -3.10
CA SER A 173 22.98 0.36 -3.40
C SER A 173 23.15 -0.13 -4.84
N ALA A 174 22.08 -0.18 -5.64
CA ALA A 174 22.09 -0.78 -6.98
C ALA A 174 22.85 0.01 -8.05
N GLY A 175 23.39 1.20 -7.74
CA GLY A 175 24.20 2.02 -8.66
C GLY A 175 23.48 2.47 -9.94
N ARG A 176 22.15 2.66 -9.86
CA ARG A 176 21.30 3.02 -11.00
C ARG A 176 20.34 4.16 -10.65
N PRO A 177 19.74 4.86 -11.63
CA PRO A 177 18.70 5.84 -11.39
C PRO A 177 17.50 5.20 -10.69
N PHE A 178 17.12 5.73 -9.52
CA PHE A 178 15.98 5.23 -8.75
C PHE A 178 15.17 6.35 -8.10
N VAL A 179 13.95 6.02 -7.69
CA VAL A 179 13.14 6.78 -6.74
C VAL A 179 12.44 5.81 -5.79
N VAL A 180 12.35 6.17 -4.52
CA VAL A 180 11.61 5.39 -3.50
C VAL A 180 10.33 6.14 -3.14
N LEU A 181 9.21 5.44 -3.22
CA LEU A 181 7.87 5.98 -2.96
C LEU A 181 7.26 5.22 -1.78
N ARG A 182 6.98 5.92 -0.69
CA ARG A 182 6.54 5.35 0.58
C ARG A 182 5.09 5.74 0.91
N PRO A 183 4.09 5.05 0.36
CA PRO A 183 2.72 5.28 0.79
C PRO A 183 2.51 4.87 2.26
N SER A 184 1.66 5.60 2.96
CA SER A 184 1.06 5.17 4.23
C SER A 184 -0.10 4.20 3.98
N SER A 185 -1.06 4.08 4.91
CA SER A 185 -2.21 3.19 4.72
C SER A 185 -3.16 3.72 3.64
N ILE A 186 -3.24 3.00 2.53
CA ILE A 186 -4.14 3.34 1.43
C ILE A 186 -5.53 2.78 1.71
N VAL A 187 -6.57 3.63 1.67
CA VAL A 187 -7.89 3.21 2.13
C VAL A 187 -8.97 3.15 1.05
N CYS A 188 -9.13 4.15 0.19
CA CYS A 188 -10.21 4.18 -0.81
C CYS A 188 -9.84 5.10 -1.98
N ASP A 189 -10.67 5.15 -3.00
CA ASP A 189 -10.66 6.26 -3.96
C ASP A 189 -11.31 7.48 -3.31
N SER A 190 -10.66 8.65 -3.36
CA SER A 190 -11.16 9.87 -2.70
C SER A 190 -12.42 10.44 -3.33
N ARG A 191 -12.68 10.12 -4.59
CA ARG A 191 -13.78 10.68 -5.40
C ARG A 191 -15.14 10.08 -5.01
N ASP A 192 -15.18 8.75 -4.79
CA ASP A 192 -16.41 8.00 -4.55
C ASP A 192 -16.38 7.10 -3.30
N GLY A 193 -15.24 7.02 -2.62
CA GLY A 193 -15.04 6.17 -1.43
C GLY A 193 -14.89 4.68 -1.75
N SER A 194 -14.80 4.29 -3.02
CA SER A 194 -14.72 2.88 -3.41
C SER A 194 -13.47 2.20 -2.88
N VAL A 195 -13.64 0.97 -2.37
CA VAL A 195 -12.60 0.14 -1.79
C VAL A 195 -12.35 -1.05 -2.72
N THR A 196 -11.16 -1.13 -3.30
CA THR A 196 -10.78 -2.24 -4.19
C THR A 196 -10.10 -3.39 -3.45
N GLN A 197 -9.42 -3.08 -2.35
CA GLN A 197 -8.74 -4.07 -1.50
C GLN A 197 -8.91 -3.72 -0.02
N VAL A 198 -9.36 -4.68 0.76
CA VAL A 198 -9.55 -4.52 2.21
C VAL A 198 -8.21 -4.63 2.94
N ASN A 199 -8.00 -3.75 3.92
CA ASN A 199 -6.87 -3.79 4.85
C ASN A 199 -7.35 -3.72 6.31
N ALA A 200 -6.42 -3.59 7.25
CA ALA A 200 -6.71 -3.54 8.68
C ALA A 200 -7.65 -2.39 9.07
N VAL A 201 -7.56 -1.23 8.39
CA VAL A 201 -8.42 -0.06 8.66
C VAL A 201 -9.88 -0.38 8.37
N HIS A 202 -10.18 -0.97 7.21
CA HIS A 202 -11.54 -1.36 6.83
C HIS A 202 -12.10 -2.42 7.78
N ARG A 203 -11.26 -3.38 8.20
CA ARG A 203 -11.64 -4.41 9.18
C ARG A 203 -11.94 -3.78 10.54
N ALA A 204 -11.15 -2.80 10.99
CA ALA A 204 -11.40 -2.11 12.26
C ALA A 204 -12.76 -1.37 12.24
N VAL A 205 -13.09 -0.67 11.13
CA VAL A 205 -14.40 -0.03 10.97
C VAL A 205 -15.53 -1.05 10.97
N TRP A 206 -15.36 -2.19 10.28
CA TRP A 206 -16.35 -3.27 10.30
C TRP A 206 -16.52 -3.92 11.69
N LEU A 207 -15.43 -4.15 12.41
CA LEU A 207 -15.47 -4.70 13.77
C LEU A 207 -16.15 -3.73 14.73
N TYR A 208 -15.91 -2.42 14.57
CA TYR A 208 -16.63 -1.40 15.31
C TYR A 208 -18.13 -1.44 15.00
N PHE A 209 -18.52 -1.40 13.73
CA PHE A 209 -19.93 -1.56 13.32
C PHE A 209 -20.58 -2.81 13.91
N SER A 210 -19.82 -3.88 14.03
CA SER A 210 -20.29 -5.17 14.54
C SER A 210 -20.35 -5.27 16.08
N GLY A 211 -19.83 -4.26 16.81
CA GLY A 211 -19.74 -4.26 18.27
C GLY A 211 -18.71 -5.26 18.81
N LEU A 212 -17.70 -5.62 18.00
CA LEU A 212 -16.71 -6.65 18.33
C LEU A 212 -15.36 -6.07 18.81
N VAL A 213 -15.21 -4.75 18.84
CA VAL A 213 -14.02 -4.04 19.34
C VAL A 213 -14.45 -3.10 20.46
N PRO A 214 -14.33 -3.51 21.73
CA PRO A 214 -14.68 -2.63 22.86
C PRO A 214 -13.60 -1.57 23.11
N MET A 215 -12.33 -1.84 22.75
CA MET A 215 -11.22 -0.94 22.94
C MET A 215 -10.14 -1.12 21.88
N LEU A 216 -9.34 -0.07 21.69
CA LEU A 216 -8.15 -0.07 20.85
C LEU A 216 -6.98 0.57 21.59
N PRO A 217 -5.73 0.12 21.35
CA PRO A 217 -4.57 0.74 22.00
C PRO A 217 -4.18 2.03 21.34
N GLY A 218 -3.65 2.95 22.09
CA GLY A 218 -3.10 4.22 21.61
C GLY A 218 -3.43 5.40 22.51
N ASP A 219 -3.41 6.56 21.91
CA ASP A 219 -3.88 7.84 22.47
C ASP A 219 -4.78 8.48 21.41
N GLU A 220 -5.87 9.10 21.81
CA GLU A 220 -6.81 9.75 20.88
C GLU A 220 -6.14 10.83 20.02
N ARG A 221 -5.03 11.39 20.50
CA ARG A 221 -4.21 12.38 19.78
C ARG A 221 -3.22 11.76 18.80
N THR A 222 -3.06 10.42 18.78
CA THR A 222 -2.12 9.75 17.86
C THR A 222 -2.53 10.05 16.41
N PRO A 223 -1.61 10.60 15.58
CA PRO A 223 -1.90 10.82 14.16
C PRO A 223 -2.14 9.50 13.46
N LEU A 224 -3.23 9.40 12.69
CA LEU A 224 -3.56 8.26 11.85
C LEU A 224 -3.32 8.63 10.38
N ASP A 225 -2.16 8.24 9.85
CA ASP A 225 -1.79 8.58 8.49
C ASP A 225 -2.46 7.65 7.49
N LEU A 226 -3.37 8.22 6.70
CA LEU A 226 -4.16 7.53 5.69
C LEU A 226 -4.13 8.33 4.38
N VAL A 227 -4.12 7.64 3.24
CA VAL A 227 -4.12 8.27 1.91
C VAL A 227 -5.09 7.57 0.95
N PRO A 228 -5.63 8.30 -0.03
CA PRO A 228 -6.51 7.70 -1.01
C PRO A 228 -5.73 7.12 -2.20
N SER A 229 -6.26 6.04 -2.79
CA SER A 229 -5.60 5.26 -3.85
C SER A 229 -5.42 6.02 -5.16
N ASP A 230 -6.35 6.90 -5.51
CA ASP A 230 -6.29 7.74 -6.71
C ASP A 230 -5.16 8.78 -6.63
N TRP A 231 -4.97 9.43 -5.48
CA TRP A 231 -3.85 10.35 -5.25
C TRP A 231 -2.50 9.61 -5.24
N VAL A 232 -2.43 8.45 -4.56
CA VAL A 232 -1.21 7.61 -4.56
C VAL A 232 -0.87 7.19 -5.99
N ALA A 233 -1.83 6.78 -6.79
CA ALA A 233 -1.62 6.40 -8.19
C ALA A 233 -1.03 7.57 -9.00
N ARG A 234 -1.58 8.78 -8.84
CA ARG A 234 -1.06 9.99 -9.48
C ARG A 234 0.35 10.29 -9.02
N ALA A 235 0.64 10.22 -7.71
CA ALA A 235 1.96 10.45 -7.16
C ALA A 235 3.00 9.44 -7.67
N VAL A 236 2.64 8.16 -7.75
CA VAL A 236 3.51 7.12 -8.32
C VAL A 236 3.84 7.40 -9.79
N VAL A 237 2.89 7.87 -10.59
CA VAL A 237 3.14 8.24 -11.98
C VAL A 237 4.02 9.49 -12.07
N GLN A 238 3.63 10.58 -11.39
CA GLN A 238 4.31 11.86 -11.48
C GLN A 238 5.74 11.79 -10.96
N LEU A 239 5.94 11.25 -9.75
CA LEU A 239 7.26 11.16 -9.11
C LEU A 239 8.09 9.98 -9.65
N GLY A 240 7.43 8.86 -9.95
CA GLY A 240 8.07 7.64 -10.43
C GLY A 240 8.68 7.77 -11.82
N LEU A 241 8.07 8.56 -12.68
CA LEU A 241 8.49 8.70 -14.09
C LEU A 241 9.31 9.98 -14.37
N ASP A 242 9.47 10.88 -13.40
CA ASP A 242 10.24 12.10 -13.55
C ASP A 242 11.75 11.86 -13.37
N PRO A 243 12.60 11.98 -14.40
CA PRO A 243 14.02 11.70 -14.32
C PRO A 243 14.79 12.70 -13.42
N GLU A 244 14.27 13.90 -13.18
CA GLU A 244 14.90 14.91 -12.34
C GLU A 244 14.87 14.55 -10.84
N LEU A 245 14.01 13.57 -10.46
CA LEU A 245 13.83 13.15 -9.09
C LEU A 245 14.65 11.89 -8.71
N ASN A 246 15.75 11.63 -9.45
CA ASN A 246 16.62 10.48 -9.17
C ASN A 246 17.28 10.57 -7.78
N GLY A 247 17.40 9.41 -7.13
CA GLY A 247 18.02 9.26 -5.81
C GLY A 247 17.15 9.72 -4.65
N ARG A 248 15.93 10.24 -4.92
CA ARG A 248 15.05 10.79 -3.91
C ARG A 248 14.11 9.74 -3.30
N THR A 249 13.66 10.08 -2.11
CA THR A 249 12.61 9.34 -1.38
C THR A 249 11.45 10.29 -1.13
N PHE A 250 10.23 9.79 -1.28
CA PHE A 250 9.00 10.56 -1.09
C PHE A 250 8.02 9.82 -0.17
N HIS A 251 7.49 10.52 0.82
CA HIS A 251 6.42 10.02 1.67
C HIS A 251 5.05 10.33 1.04
N LEU A 252 4.41 9.32 0.46
CA LEU A 252 3.04 9.45 -0.02
C LEU A 252 2.08 9.31 1.16
N CYS A 253 2.05 10.34 1.99
CA CYS A 253 1.43 10.37 3.31
C CYS A 253 0.56 11.63 3.49
N ALA A 254 -0.33 11.59 4.48
CA ALA A 254 -1.05 12.80 4.93
C ALA A 254 -0.14 13.75 5.71
N GLY A 255 0.92 13.21 6.32
CA GLY A 255 1.95 13.96 7.03
C GLY A 255 1.41 14.74 8.23
N SER A 256 1.74 16.02 8.32
CA SER A 256 1.25 16.92 9.40
C SER A 256 -0.26 17.16 9.36
N ARG A 257 -0.95 16.73 8.29
CA ARG A 257 -2.41 16.83 8.13
C ARG A 257 -3.15 15.54 8.44
N ALA A 258 -2.42 14.51 8.91
CA ALA A 258 -3.02 13.29 9.40
C ALA A 258 -3.96 13.62 10.59
N PRO A 259 -5.23 13.21 10.55
CA PRO A 259 -6.15 13.44 11.65
C PRO A 259 -5.73 12.65 12.88
N ALA A 260 -6.11 13.11 14.03
CA ALA A 260 -5.99 12.34 15.25
C ALA A 260 -6.94 11.13 15.23
N LEU A 261 -6.55 10.05 15.90
CA LEU A 261 -7.35 8.84 16.01
C LEU A 261 -8.76 9.13 16.55
N GLY A 262 -8.87 10.02 17.56
CA GLY A 262 -10.15 10.45 18.13
C GLY A 262 -11.05 11.12 17.08
N GLU A 263 -10.51 12.00 16.22
CA GLU A 263 -11.29 12.67 15.17
C GLU A 263 -11.89 11.65 14.18
N ILE A 264 -11.11 10.60 13.81
CA ILE A 264 -11.59 9.52 12.95
C ILE A 264 -12.69 8.71 13.63
N PHE A 265 -12.54 8.43 14.94
CA PHE A 265 -13.59 7.74 15.71
C PHE A 265 -14.86 8.56 15.79
N ASP A 266 -14.80 9.84 16.13
CA ASP A 266 -15.96 10.70 16.26
C ASP A 266 -16.69 10.85 14.93
N LEU A 267 -15.95 11.03 13.84
CA LEU A 267 -16.51 11.07 12.50
C LEU A 267 -17.15 9.74 12.10
N THR A 268 -16.47 8.61 12.38
CA THR A 268 -17.01 7.26 12.09
C THR A 268 -18.29 7.01 12.88
N ASP A 269 -18.30 7.29 14.19
CA ASP A 269 -19.47 7.13 15.06
C ASP A 269 -20.66 7.95 14.54
N SER A 270 -20.41 9.22 14.16
CA SER A 270 -21.44 10.11 13.64
C SER A 270 -22.11 9.57 12.36
N ILE A 271 -21.35 8.86 11.51
CA ILE A 271 -21.84 8.25 10.28
C ILE A 271 -22.60 6.95 10.61
N LEU A 272 -22.01 6.08 11.43
CA LEU A 272 -22.60 4.80 11.79
C LEU A 272 -23.92 4.96 12.54
N ARG A 273 -24.05 5.99 13.40
CA ARG A 273 -25.31 6.30 14.12
C ARG A 273 -26.46 6.71 13.20
N ARG A 274 -26.22 7.02 11.93
CA ARG A 274 -27.28 7.23 10.93
C ARG A 274 -27.85 5.91 10.39
N ASP A 275 -27.08 4.82 10.50
CA ASP A 275 -27.51 3.49 10.04
C ASP A 275 -28.49 2.88 11.03
N PRO A 276 -29.69 2.40 10.57
CA PRO A 276 -30.69 1.80 11.45
C PRO A 276 -30.24 0.51 12.13
N GLU A 277 -29.41 -0.30 11.49
CA GLU A 277 -28.90 -1.55 12.06
C GLU A 277 -27.90 -1.27 13.18
N PHE A 278 -26.99 -0.32 12.98
CA PHE A 278 -26.03 0.08 14.01
C PHE A 278 -26.73 0.61 15.26
N ARG A 279 -27.77 1.46 15.08
CA ARG A 279 -28.58 1.96 16.20
C ARG A 279 -29.27 0.84 16.97
N ARG A 280 -29.86 -0.13 16.25
CA ARG A 280 -30.53 -1.28 16.91
C ARG A 280 -29.56 -2.16 17.68
N ARG A 281 -28.31 -2.25 17.29
CA ARG A 281 -27.27 -3.03 17.97
C ARG A 281 -26.83 -2.38 19.29
N GLY A 282 -27.05 -1.10 19.47
CA GLY A 282 -26.65 -0.36 20.69
C GLY A 282 -25.12 -0.36 20.92
N VAL A 283 -24.35 -0.33 19.84
CA VAL A 283 -22.87 -0.39 19.91
C VAL A 283 -22.33 0.91 20.53
N SER A 284 -21.46 0.76 21.51
CA SER A 284 -20.71 1.87 22.10
C SER A 284 -19.48 2.19 21.28
N ARG A 285 -19.04 3.45 21.30
CA ARG A 285 -17.76 3.88 20.75
C ARG A 285 -16.63 3.11 21.45
N PRO A 286 -15.68 2.53 20.72
CA PRO A 286 -14.52 1.87 21.33
C PRO A 286 -13.70 2.84 22.19
N GLU A 287 -13.23 2.38 23.33
CA GLU A 287 -12.33 3.16 24.16
C GLU A 287 -10.90 3.11 23.63
N VAL A 288 -10.20 4.24 23.62
CA VAL A 288 -8.77 4.29 23.33
C VAL A 288 -8.02 4.16 24.65
N VAL A 289 -7.23 3.10 24.78
CA VAL A 289 -6.57 2.73 26.03
C VAL A 289 -5.05 2.61 25.85
N PRO A 290 -4.25 2.77 26.92
CA PRO A 290 -2.81 2.46 26.85
C PRO A 290 -2.56 1.03 26.36
N LEU A 291 -1.45 0.81 25.62
CA LEU A 291 -1.08 -0.52 25.11
C LEU A 291 -1.01 -1.59 26.21
N THR A 292 -0.58 -1.20 27.43
CA THR A 292 -0.55 -2.09 28.59
C THR A 292 -1.93 -2.61 28.97
N THR A 293 -2.94 -1.75 28.98
CA THR A 293 -4.34 -2.10 29.24
C THR A 293 -4.89 -3.00 28.13
N TYR A 294 -4.61 -2.68 26.87
CA TYR A 294 -5.00 -3.52 25.74
C TYR A 294 -4.38 -4.93 25.84
N ARG A 295 -3.12 -5.04 26.24
CA ARG A 295 -2.45 -6.34 26.44
C ARG A 295 -3.05 -7.17 27.58
N LEU A 296 -3.62 -6.56 28.60
CA LEU A 296 -4.40 -7.25 29.63
C LEU A 296 -5.70 -7.83 29.03
N PHE A 297 -6.42 -7.01 28.25
CA PHE A 297 -7.63 -7.46 27.54
C PHE A 297 -7.32 -8.63 26.59
N GLU A 298 -6.26 -8.52 25.79
CA GLU A 298 -5.80 -9.56 24.87
C GLU A 298 -5.53 -10.89 25.61
N ARG A 299 -4.85 -10.85 26.74
CA ARG A 299 -4.62 -12.04 27.60
C ARG A 299 -5.92 -12.63 28.11
N SER A 300 -6.83 -11.80 28.61
CA SER A 300 -8.14 -12.27 29.09
C SER A 300 -8.96 -12.94 27.99
N VAL A 301 -8.91 -12.43 26.75
CA VAL A 301 -9.55 -13.06 25.60
C VAL A 301 -8.96 -14.44 25.31
N HIS A 302 -7.62 -14.57 25.37
CA HIS A 302 -6.95 -15.86 25.19
C HIS A 302 -7.27 -16.86 26.32
N GLU A 303 -7.32 -16.41 27.56
CA GLU A 303 -7.68 -17.22 28.71
C GLU A 303 -9.14 -17.72 28.66
N LEU A 304 -10.05 -16.86 28.19
CA LEU A 304 -11.45 -17.21 27.96
C LEU A 304 -11.61 -18.30 26.87
N GLY A 305 -10.67 -18.33 25.90
CA GLY A 305 -10.59 -19.36 24.87
C GLY A 305 -11.76 -19.34 23.86
N GLU A 306 -12.53 -18.24 23.78
CA GLU A 306 -13.59 -18.12 22.77
C GLU A 306 -12.98 -17.96 21.37
N PRO A 307 -13.12 -18.95 20.46
CA PRO A 307 -12.34 -18.97 19.20
C PRO A 307 -12.57 -17.77 18.31
N LYS A 308 -13.78 -17.19 18.33
CA LYS A 308 -14.12 -16.02 17.50
C LYS A 308 -13.41 -14.77 18.01
N LEU A 309 -13.40 -14.53 19.32
CA LEU A 309 -12.71 -13.37 19.92
C LEU A 309 -11.21 -13.49 19.78
N VAL A 310 -10.64 -14.68 19.99
CA VAL A 310 -9.21 -14.94 19.80
C VAL A 310 -8.77 -14.61 18.38
N ARG A 311 -9.51 -15.06 17.35
CA ARG A 311 -9.21 -14.74 15.94
C ARG A 311 -9.29 -13.25 15.64
N ILE A 312 -10.26 -12.53 16.22
CA ILE A 312 -10.39 -11.09 16.06
C ILE A 312 -9.15 -10.37 16.60
N VAL A 313 -8.77 -10.68 17.81
CA VAL A 313 -7.60 -10.08 18.49
C VAL A 313 -6.32 -10.39 17.72
N GLN A 314 -6.11 -11.65 17.32
CA GLN A 314 -4.96 -12.06 16.51
C GLN A 314 -4.91 -11.35 15.15
N GLY A 315 -6.06 -11.18 14.50
CA GLY A 315 -6.15 -10.47 13.21
C GLY A 315 -5.79 -8.98 13.27
N LEU A 316 -5.88 -8.37 14.46
CA LEU A 316 -5.51 -6.98 14.70
C LEU A 316 -4.08 -6.82 15.23
N ALA A 317 -3.46 -7.88 15.78
CA ALA A 317 -2.22 -7.82 16.56
C ALA A 317 -1.08 -7.06 15.86
N HIS A 318 -0.88 -7.29 14.55
CA HIS A 318 0.20 -6.66 13.78
C HIS A 318 -0.02 -5.16 13.52
N PHE A 319 -1.26 -4.68 13.59
CA PHE A 319 -1.61 -3.28 13.40
C PHE A 319 -1.63 -2.51 14.73
N ILE A 320 -1.96 -3.21 15.80
CA ILE A 320 -2.10 -2.67 17.16
C ILE A 320 -0.82 -2.00 17.66
N GLU A 321 0.34 -2.60 17.44
CA GLU A 321 1.61 -2.01 17.85
C GLU A 321 1.90 -0.70 17.10
N GLN A 322 1.56 -0.60 15.82
CA GLN A 322 1.74 0.64 15.06
C GLN A 322 0.87 1.78 15.58
N MET A 323 -0.35 1.50 16.03
CA MET A 323 -1.25 2.52 16.62
C MET A 323 -0.69 3.09 17.93
N ALA A 324 0.12 2.33 18.66
CA ALA A 324 0.78 2.76 19.90
C ALA A 324 2.13 3.48 19.67
N LEU A 325 2.54 3.70 18.42
CA LEU A 325 3.81 4.33 18.04
C LEU A 325 3.53 5.64 17.29
N PRO A 326 3.26 6.75 18.00
CA PRO A 326 2.90 8.02 17.37
C PRO A 326 4.04 8.52 16.49
N LYS A 327 3.74 8.76 15.21
CA LYS A 327 4.68 9.27 14.22
C LYS A 327 3.98 10.17 13.20
N THR A 328 4.71 11.15 12.71
CA THR A 328 4.30 12.05 11.64
C THR A 328 5.34 12.00 10.54
N PHE A 329 4.91 11.80 9.31
CA PHE A 329 5.81 11.72 8.16
C PHE A 329 6.04 13.12 7.57
N ASP A 330 7.29 13.46 7.28
CA ASP A 330 7.61 14.65 6.50
C ASP A 330 7.09 14.45 5.06
N THR A 331 6.36 15.42 4.54
CA THR A 331 5.82 15.40 3.17
C THR A 331 6.23 16.63 2.37
N ARG A 332 7.11 17.47 2.91
CA ARG A 332 7.49 18.73 2.26
C ARG A 332 8.10 18.53 0.87
N GLY A 333 8.94 17.52 0.71
CA GLY A 333 9.52 17.16 -0.57
C GLY A 333 8.48 16.60 -1.54
N THR A 334 7.57 15.74 -1.04
CA THR A 334 6.44 15.22 -1.81
C THR A 334 5.48 16.34 -2.23
N ASP A 335 5.04 17.18 -1.30
CA ASP A 335 4.10 18.28 -1.55
C ASP A 335 4.67 19.27 -2.59
N ALA A 336 5.96 19.61 -2.49
CA ALA A 336 6.64 20.46 -3.45
C ALA A 336 6.72 19.83 -4.85
N ALA A 337 7.06 18.54 -4.94
CA ALA A 337 7.19 17.84 -6.22
C ALA A 337 5.83 17.52 -6.87
N MET A 338 4.76 17.34 -6.06
CA MET A 338 3.41 17.15 -6.52
C MET A 338 2.69 18.46 -6.90
N GLY A 339 3.17 19.61 -6.41
CA GLY A 339 2.50 20.91 -6.51
C GLY A 339 1.29 21.08 -5.58
N GLU A 340 0.92 20.03 -4.87
CA GLU A 340 -0.18 20.04 -3.91
C GLU A 340 -0.01 18.92 -2.88
N PRO A 341 -0.53 19.10 -1.68
CA PRO A 341 -0.50 18.07 -0.65
C PRO A 341 -1.53 16.94 -0.88
N ALA A 342 -1.39 15.82 -0.17
CA ALA A 342 -2.38 14.75 -0.17
C ALA A 342 -3.77 15.26 0.25
N PRO A 343 -4.89 14.73 -0.28
CA PRO A 343 -6.23 15.08 0.16
C PRO A 343 -6.41 14.87 1.68
N ARG A 344 -7.20 15.74 2.32
CA ARG A 344 -7.47 15.60 3.75
C ARG A 344 -8.32 14.35 4.01
N VAL A 345 -7.90 13.55 4.97
CA VAL A 345 -8.60 12.29 5.32
C VAL A 345 -10.08 12.54 5.64
N LEU A 346 -10.36 13.58 6.42
CA LEU A 346 -11.73 13.89 6.86
C LEU A 346 -12.68 14.24 5.70
N ASP A 347 -12.15 14.62 4.52
CA ASP A 347 -12.97 14.97 3.36
C ASP A 347 -13.47 13.73 2.59
N TYR A 348 -12.72 12.64 2.56
CA TYR A 348 -13.10 11.42 1.84
C TYR A 348 -13.49 10.24 2.75
N TRP A 349 -13.14 10.28 4.03
CA TRP A 349 -13.50 9.25 5.01
C TRP A 349 -15.02 8.95 5.06
N PRO A 350 -15.90 9.97 5.05
CA PRO A 350 -17.34 9.72 5.02
C PRO A 350 -17.79 8.93 3.80
N ARG A 351 -17.17 9.18 2.61
CA ARG A 351 -17.49 8.45 1.37
C ARG A 351 -17.11 6.98 1.51
N MET A 352 -15.92 6.70 2.06
CA MET A 352 -15.46 5.33 2.30
C MET A 352 -16.39 4.57 3.24
N VAL A 353 -16.73 5.14 4.40
CA VAL A 353 -17.63 4.49 5.38
C VAL A 353 -19.02 4.26 4.76
N SER A 354 -19.54 5.24 4.03
CA SER A 354 -20.82 5.12 3.32
C SER A 354 -20.78 4.03 2.24
N HIS A 355 -19.68 3.92 1.50
CA HIS A 355 -19.48 2.84 0.52
C HIS A 355 -19.46 1.46 1.18
N LEU A 356 -18.76 1.30 2.31
CA LEU A 356 -18.72 0.04 3.07
C LEU A 356 -20.11 -0.35 3.58
N LEU A 357 -20.91 0.60 4.07
CA LEU A 357 -22.29 0.39 4.47
C LEU A 357 -23.17 -0.01 3.28
N ALA A 358 -23.11 0.75 2.18
CA ALA A 358 -23.91 0.51 0.98
C ALA A 358 -23.63 -0.87 0.34
N THR A 359 -22.39 -1.32 0.39
CA THR A 359 -21.97 -2.65 -0.09
C THR A 359 -22.19 -3.75 0.94
N GLN A 360 -22.83 -3.45 2.07
CA GLN A 360 -23.06 -4.38 3.18
C GLN A 360 -21.80 -5.13 3.61
N TRP A 361 -20.66 -4.43 3.60
CA TRP A 361 -19.35 -5.01 3.97
C TRP A 361 -18.92 -6.20 3.09
N ALA A 362 -19.38 -6.27 1.85
CA ALA A 362 -19.20 -7.42 0.97
C ALA A 362 -17.72 -7.81 0.78
N LEU A 363 -16.84 -6.82 0.76
CA LEU A 363 -15.39 -7.04 0.64
C LEU A 363 -14.78 -7.49 1.96
N THR A 364 -15.21 -6.96 3.09
CA THR A 364 -14.65 -7.31 4.41
C THR A 364 -15.01 -8.73 4.84
N ARG A 365 -16.17 -9.22 4.40
CA ARG A 365 -16.65 -10.59 4.69
C ARG A 365 -15.97 -11.66 3.82
N LYS A 366 -15.47 -11.28 2.62
CA LYS A 366 -14.84 -12.20 1.65
C LYS A 366 -13.35 -12.39 1.83
N VAL A 367 -12.70 -11.59 2.65
CA VAL A 367 -11.27 -11.78 2.92
C VAL A 367 -11.12 -13.01 3.79
N PRO A 368 -10.43 -14.07 3.33
CA PRO A 368 -10.14 -15.22 4.18
C PRO A 368 -9.48 -14.70 5.45
N GLU A 369 -9.92 -15.21 6.58
CA GLU A 369 -9.22 -15.05 7.85
C GLU A 369 -7.77 -15.43 7.56
N ALA A 370 -6.83 -14.56 7.92
CA ALA A 370 -5.42 -14.71 7.58
C ALA A 370 -4.96 -16.14 7.84
N ALA A 371 -4.55 -16.82 6.76
CA ALA A 371 -3.86 -18.09 6.86
C ALA A 371 -2.41 -17.82 7.31
#